data_99cc6a7a0add74bbfab5767c2bc2c3ab
#
_entry.id   99cc6a7a0add74bbfab5767c2bc2c3ab
#
_cell.length_a   1.000
_cell.length_b   1.000
_cell.length_c   1.000
_cell.angle_alpha   90.00
_cell.angle_beta   90.00
_cell.angle_gamma   90.00
#
_symmetry.space_group_name_H-M   'P 1'
#
loop_
_entity.id
_entity.type
_entity.pdbx_description
1 polymer ?
#
loop_
_entity_poly.entity_id
_entity_poly.type
_entity_poly.pdbx_seq_one_letter_code
_entity_poly.pdbx_strand_id
1 'polypeptide(L)'
;IYGTAWASKDDLKAYQERLAEAERRDHRKLGAELDLFSFPDELGSGLPVFHPRGGIIRKEMEDYSRRRHTEAGYEFVYTPHITKQHLYEVSGHLDWYADGMFPPMHIDEVRDPETGEITRQGQNYYLKPMNCPMHNLIYRSRGRSYRELPLRLFEFGSVYRYEKSGVVHGLTRVRGMTQDDAHIYCTREQMKEELTTTLNFVLDPVSYTHLRAHET
;
A
#
# COMPACT_ATOMS: atom_id res chain seq x y z
N ILE A 1 23.64 5.15 26.99
CA ILE A 1 23.60 6.46 26.34
C ILE A 1 23.64 6.21 24.86
N TYR A 2 22.63 6.68 24.15
CA TYR A 2 22.58 6.63 22.69
C TYR A 2 22.83 8.02 22.14
N GLY A 3 23.52 8.14 21.02
CA GLY A 3 23.82 9.42 20.39
C GLY A 3 24.34 9.24 18.97
N THR A 4 24.52 10.36 18.26
CA THR A 4 25.12 10.41 16.94
C THR A 4 26.42 11.18 16.99
N ALA A 5 27.40 10.78 16.16
CA ALA A 5 28.67 11.48 16.01
C ALA A 5 28.73 12.14 14.63
N TRP A 6 29.30 13.35 14.59
CA TRP A 6 29.39 14.18 13.38
C TRP A 6 30.83 14.62 13.13
N ALA A 7 31.18 14.82 11.87
CA ALA A 7 32.52 15.21 11.48
C ALA A 7 32.89 16.63 11.93
N SER A 8 31.90 17.53 12.03
CA SER A 8 32.11 18.90 12.48
C SER A 8 30.96 19.40 13.37
N LYS A 9 31.16 20.53 14.05
CA LYS A 9 30.11 21.22 14.80
C LYS A 9 29.00 21.76 13.88
N ASP A 10 29.37 22.16 12.67
CA ASP A 10 28.44 22.70 11.69
C ASP A 10 27.52 21.58 11.16
N ASP A 11 28.04 20.38 10.93
CA ASP A 11 27.24 19.20 10.56
C ASP A 11 26.27 18.83 11.68
N LEU A 12 26.73 18.84 12.94
CA LEU A 12 25.84 18.61 14.08
C LEU A 12 24.72 19.66 14.16
N LYS A 13 25.04 20.95 13.96
CA LYS A 13 24.08 22.02 13.97
C LYS A 13 23.06 21.84 12.83
N ALA A 14 23.53 21.58 11.62
CA ALA A 14 22.65 21.31 10.47
C ALA A 14 21.72 20.11 10.71
N TYR A 15 22.21 19.05 11.36
CA TYR A 15 21.39 17.91 11.76
C TYR A 15 20.33 18.30 12.80
N GLN A 16 20.70 19.05 13.83
CA GLN A 16 19.74 19.50 14.84
C GLN A 16 18.65 20.41 14.25
N GLU A 17 19.00 21.29 13.32
CA GLU A 17 18.04 22.13 12.59
C GLU A 17 17.09 21.27 11.74
N ARG A 18 17.59 20.21 11.07
CA ARG A 18 16.75 19.25 10.34
C ARG A 18 15.79 18.49 11.27
N LEU A 19 16.26 18.07 12.45
CA LEU A 19 15.38 17.41 13.43
C LEU A 19 14.27 18.33 13.92
N ALA A 20 14.60 19.57 14.26
CA ALA A 20 13.61 20.56 14.69
C ALA A 20 12.58 20.84 13.58
N GLU A 21 13.01 20.92 12.33
CA GLU A 21 12.12 21.11 11.19
C GLU A 21 11.25 19.85 10.93
N ALA A 22 11.81 18.66 11.07
CA ALA A 22 11.05 17.41 10.97
C ALA A 22 9.97 17.30 12.05
N GLU A 23 10.28 17.68 13.29
CA GLU A 23 9.32 17.71 14.39
C GLU A 23 8.20 18.76 14.14
N ARG A 24 8.54 19.92 13.60
CA ARG A 24 7.57 20.94 13.21
C ARG A 24 6.61 20.46 12.12
N ARG A 25 7.09 19.60 11.21
CA ARG A 25 6.32 19.03 10.10
C ARG A 25 5.75 17.63 10.38
N ASP A 26 5.79 17.16 11.63
CA ASP A 26 5.24 15.84 11.97
C ASP A 26 3.77 15.77 11.54
N HIS A 27 3.47 14.79 10.69
CA HIS A 27 2.13 14.62 10.14
C HIS A 27 1.06 14.36 11.21
N ARG A 28 1.43 13.78 12.35
CA ARG A 28 0.50 13.54 13.47
C ARG A 28 0.10 14.86 14.13
N LYS A 29 1.06 15.78 14.29
CA LYS A 29 0.81 17.12 14.81
C LYS A 29 -0.03 17.94 13.84
N LEU A 30 0.41 18.04 12.59
CA LEU A 30 -0.32 18.77 11.55
C LEU A 30 -1.69 18.16 11.26
N GLY A 31 -1.81 16.83 11.31
CA GLY A 31 -3.06 16.11 11.13
C GLY A 31 -4.12 16.52 12.16
N ALA A 32 -3.72 16.64 13.43
CA ALA A 32 -4.59 17.09 14.50
C ALA A 32 -4.88 18.60 14.42
N GLU A 33 -3.85 19.44 14.26
CA GLU A 33 -3.99 20.91 14.21
C GLU A 33 -4.87 21.39 13.03
N LEU A 34 -4.79 20.71 11.89
CA LEU A 34 -5.49 21.05 10.66
C LEU A 34 -6.78 20.23 10.44
N ASP A 35 -7.10 19.33 11.36
CA ASP A 35 -8.27 18.45 11.25
C ASP A 35 -8.26 17.60 9.96
N LEU A 36 -7.12 16.93 9.70
CA LEU A 36 -6.94 16.18 8.45
C LEU A 36 -7.36 14.71 8.59
N PHE A 37 -7.03 14.08 9.69
CA PHE A 37 -7.34 12.67 9.96
C PHE A 37 -7.28 12.34 11.44
N SER A 38 -7.87 11.22 11.82
CA SER A 38 -7.82 10.66 13.17
C SER A 38 -7.68 9.15 13.14
N PHE A 39 -7.41 8.58 14.32
CA PHE A 39 -7.39 7.12 14.56
C PHE A 39 -8.38 6.82 15.70
N PRO A 40 -9.68 6.69 15.42
CA PRO A 40 -10.68 6.38 16.44
C PRO A 40 -10.42 4.99 17.03
N ASP A 41 -10.47 4.89 18.37
CA ASP A 41 -10.27 3.63 19.09
C ASP A 41 -11.31 2.57 18.69
N GLU A 42 -12.51 2.98 18.32
CA GLU A 42 -13.61 2.13 17.86
C GLU A 42 -13.27 1.36 16.57
N LEU A 43 -12.41 1.89 15.73
CA LEU A 43 -11.95 1.22 14.50
C LEU A 43 -10.74 0.32 14.76
N GLY A 44 -10.00 0.62 15.80
CA GLY A 44 -8.77 -0.08 16.12
C GLY A 44 -7.51 0.57 15.54
N SER A 45 -6.39 0.16 16.11
CA SER A 45 -5.06 0.73 15.83
C SER A 45 -4.65 0.59 14.37
N GLY A 46 -4.12 1.65 13.78
CA GLY A 46 -3.57 1.64 12.42
C GLY A 46 -4.61 1.70 11.30
N LEU A 47 -5.83 2.14 11.61
CA LEU A 47 -6.90 2.36 10.63
C LEU A 47 -7.28 3.85 10.62
N PRO A 48 -6.66 4.66 9.76
CA PRO A 48 -6.90 6.10 9.70
C PRO A 48 -8.26 6.44 9.09
N VAL A 49 -8.93 7.46 9.66
CA VAL A 49 -10.09 8.11 9.08
C VAL A 49 -9.68 9.48 8.60
N PHE A 50 -9.86 9.76 7.31
CA PHE A 50 -9.61 11.09 6.74
C PHE A 50 -10.86 11.96 6.91
N HIS A 51 -10.67 13.13 7.54
CA HIS A 51 -11.68 14.15 7.70
C HIS A 51 -11.86 14.95 6.39
N PRO A 52 -12.86 15.81 6.25
CA PRO A 52 -13.12 16.51 4.98
C PRO A 52 -11.90 17.23 4.39
N ARG A 53 -11.09 17.90 5.21
CA ARG A 53 -9.87 18.58 4.76
C ARG A 53 -8.79 17.61 4.29
N GLY A 54 -8.57 16.53 5.05
CA GLY A 54 -7.66 15.47 4.65
C GLY A 54 -8.14 14.70 3.42
N GLY A 55 -9.45 14.50 3.32
CA GLY A 55 -10.09 13.90 2.15
C GLY A 55 -9.86 14.71 0.87
N ILE A 56 -9.88 16.04 0.94
CA ILE A 56 -9.56 16.92 -0.20
C ILE A 56 -8.09 16.72 -0.61
N ILE A 57 -7.16 16.76 0.35
CA ILE A 57 -5.72 16.57 0.06
C ILE A 57 -5.50 15.21 -0.60
N ARG A 58 -6.07 14.15 -0.02
CA ARG A 58 -5.97 12.80 -0.57
C ARG A 58 -6.54 12.72 -1.99
N LYS A 59 -7.73 13.29 -2.22
CA LYS A 59 -8.35 13.33 -3.54
C LYS A 59 -7.46 14.03 -4.58
N GLU A 60 -6.89 15.18 -4.26
CA GLU A 60 -6.02 15.92 -5.18
C GLU A 60 -4.73 15.13 -5.51
N MET A 61 -4.16 14.42 -4.52
CA MET A 61 -3.03 13.52 -4.74
C MET A 61 -3.40 12.33 -5.64
N GLU A 62 -4.56 11.71 -5.39
CA GLU A 62 -5.07 10.61 -6.21
C GLU A 62 -5.37 11.06 -7.65
N ASP A 63 -5.98 12.22 -7.84
CA ASP A 63 -6.27 12.79 -9.17
C ASP A 63 -4.98 13.13 -9.93
N TYR A 64 -3.97 13.68 -9.23
CA TYR A 64 -2.66 13.90 -9.82
C TYR A 64 -2.01 12.59 -10.26
N SER A 65 -1.94 11.60 -9.37
CA SER A 65 -1.36 10.29 -9.66
C SER A 65 -2.10 9.58 -10.80
N ARG A 66 -3.43 9.60 -10.80
CA ARG A 66 -4.27 9.04 -11.87
C ARG A 66 -3.94 9.63 -13.23
N ARG A 67 -3.87 10.96 -13.31
CA ARG A 67 -3.53 11.66 -14.55
C ARG A 67 -2.14 11.25 -15.06
N ARG A 68 -1.15 11.25 -14.16
CA ARG A 68 0.23 10.88 -14.48
C ARG A 68 0.34 9.45 -15.00
N HIS A 69 -0.31 8.50 -14.34
CA HIS A 69 -0.32 7.10 -14.79
C HIS A 69 -0.99 6.94 -16.15
N THR A 70 -2.12 7.61 -16.36
CA THR A 70 -2.82 7.58 -17.67
C THR A 70 -1.94 8.14 -18.78
N GLU A 71 -1.27 9.28 -18.57
CA GLU A 71 -0.34 9.90 -19.52
C GLU A 71 0.87 9.00 -19.81
N ALA A 72 1.32 8.23 -18.82
CA ALA A 72 2.41 7.26 -18.95
C ALA A 72 1.97 5.90 -19.56
N GLY A 73 0.71 5.77 -19.99
CA GLY A 73 0.19 4.58 -20.67
C GLY A 73 -0.15 3.42 -19.74
N TYR A 74 -0.48 3.68 -18.48
CA TYR A 74 -1.02 2.67 -17.57
C TYR A 74 -2.53 2.52 -17.75
N GLU A 75 -3.00 1.28 -17.74
CA GLU A 75 -4.42 0.92 -17.78
C GLU A 75 -4.97 0.80 -16.37
N PHE A 76 -6.06 1.52 -16.10
CA PHE A 76 -6.66 1.57 -14.78
C PHE A 76 -7.55 0.36 -14.52
N VAL A 77 -7.34 -0.31 -13.38
CA VAL A 77 -8.08 -1.49 -12.96
C VAL A 77 -8.62 -1.35 -11.54
N TYR A 78 -9.57 -2.21 -11.19
CA TYR A 78 -10.12 -2.34 -9.84
C TYR A 78 -10.13 -3.79 -9.42
N THR A 79 -9.69 -4.06 -8.20
CA THR A 79 -9.68 -5.41 -7.64
C THR A 79 -10.38 -5.47 -6.29
N PRO A 80 -11.03 -6.61 -5.95
CA PRO A 80 -11.73 -6.75 -4.68
C PRO A 80 -10.77 -6.78 -3.50
N HIS A 81 -11.27 -6.42 -2.32
CA HIS A 81 -10.49 -6.38 -1.08
C HIS A 81 -10.33 -7.76 -0.42
N ILE A 82 -11.20 -8.70 -0.75
CA ILE A 82 -11.20 -10.05 -0.20
C ILE A 82 -11.09 -11.09 -1.31
N THR A 83 -10.45 -12.22 -1.01
CA THR A 83 -10.33 -13.33 -1.96
C THR A 83 -10.22 -14.66 -1.24
N LYS A 84 -10.53 -15.75 -1.96
CA LYS A 84 -10.39 -17.11 -1.46
C LYS A 84 -8.93 -17.44 -1.13
N GLN A 85 -8.74 -18.24 -0.09
CA GLN A 85 -7.45 -18.76 0.37
C GLN A 85 -6.59 -19.31 -0.77
N HIS A 86 -7.19 -20.06 -1.68
CA HIS A 86 -6.47 -20.71 -2.77
C HIS A 86 -5.62 -19.77 -3.63
N LEU A 87 -6.05 -18.51 -3.83
CA LEU A 87 -5.24 -17.54 -4.57
C LEU A 87 -3.92 -17.25 -3.86
N TYR A 88 -3.93 -17.19 -2.53
CA TYR A 88 -2.73 -16.93 -1.72
C TYR A 88 -1.85 -18.16 -1.52
N GLU A 89 -2.40 -19.36 -1.61
CA GLU A 89 -1.63 -20.61 -1.71
C GLU A 89 -0.84 -20.65 -3.01
N VAL A 90 -1.52 -20.47 -4.15
CA VAL A 90 -0.89 -20.48 -5.49
C VAL A 90 0.16 -19.40 -5.65
N SER A 91 -0.04 -18.22 -5.06
CA SER A 91 0.89 -17.10 -5.14
C SER A 91 1.99 -17.14 -4.07
N GLY A 92 1.99 -18.11 -3.17
CA GLY A 92 2.99 -18.27 -2.10
C GLY A 92 2.87 -17.28 -0.94
N HIS A 93 1.81 -16.47 -0.89
CA HIS A 93 1.65 -15.47 0.18
C HIS A 93 1.47 -16.10 1.56
N LEU A 94 0.80 -17.23 1.66
CA LEU A 94 0.61 -17.93 2.92
C LEU A 94 1.89 -18.59 3.43
N ASP A 95 2.84 -18.89 2.55
CA ASP A 95 4.13 -19.47 2.95
C ASP A 95 5.08 -18.39 3.50
N TRP A 96 5.05 -17.17 2.93
CA TRP A 96 6.04 -16.13 3.20
C TRP A 96 5.51 -14.97 4.04
N TYR A 97 4.19 -14.71 4.02
CA TYR A 97 3.59 -13.49 4.59
C TYR A 97 2.44 -13.78 5.55
N ALA A 98 2.18 -15.03 5.93
CA ALA A 98 1.05 -15.41 6.79
C ALA A 98 0.97 -14.57 8.07
N ASP A 99 2.10 -14.32 8.74
CA ASP A 99 2.18 -13.53 9.98
C ASP A 99 1.77 -12.05 9.79
N GLY A 100 1.86 -11.55 8.56
CA GLY A 100 1.46 -10.19 8.18
C GLY A 100 0.06 -10.09 7.59
N MET A 101 -0.68 -11.18 7.54
CA MET A 101 -2.06 -11.21 7.03
C MET A 101 -3.07 -11.26 8.18
N PHE A 102 -4.20 -10.56 8.01
CA PHE A 102 -5.32 -10.73 8.92
C PHE A 102 -5.82 -12.18 8.89
N PRO A 103 -6.29 -12.73 10.03
CA PRO A 103 -6.86 -14.07 10.07
C PRO A 103 -7.97 -14.26 9.03
N PRO A 104 -8.15 -15.46 8.49
CA PRO A 104 -9.19 -15.71 7.52
C PRO A 104 -10.59 -15.55 8.09
N MET A 105 -11.50 -15.11 7.23
CA MET A 105 -12.93 -15.15 7.47
C MET A 105 -13.46 -16.49 6.96
N HIS A 106 -14.16 -17.24 7.83
CA HIS A 106 -14.84 -18.46 7.46
C HIS A 106 -16.25 -18.14 6.98
N ILE A 107 -16.57 -18.47 5.75
CA ILE A 107 -17.89 -18.22 5.18
C ILE A 107 -18.45 -19.49 4.53
N ASP A 108 -19.77 -19.54 4.39
CA ASP A 108 -20.51 -20.64 3.80
C ASP A 108 -20.43 -21.99 4.56
N GLU A 109 -19.92 -21.99 5.80
CA GLU A 109 -20.01 -23.15 6.67
C GLU A 109 -21.46 -23.35 7.12
N VAL A 110 -21.95 -24.55 6.99
CA VAL A 110 -23.29 -24.93 7.47
C VAL A 110 -23.12 -25.97 8.57
N ARG A 111 -23.76 -25.71 9.71
CA ARG A 111 -23.83 -26.65 10.82
C ARG A 111 -25.25 -27.16 10.99
N ASP A 112 -25.36 -28.39 11.39
CA ASP A 112 -26.63 -28.96 11.85
C ASP A 112 -27.08 -28.22 13.11
N PRO A 113 -28.29 -27.67 13.15
CA PRO A 113 -28.76 -26.87 14.28
C PRO A 113 -28.99 -27.68 15.57
N GLU A 114 -29.18 -29.02 15.48
CA GLU A 114 -29.42 -29.86 16.63
C GLU A 114 -28.12 -30.46 17.18
N THR A 115 -27.23 -30.93 16.29
CA THR A 115 -26.00 -31.61 16.70
C THR A 115 -24.77 -30.71 16.73
N GLY A 116 -24.80 -29.53 16.05
CA GLY A 116 -23.67 -28.64 15.89
C GLY A 116 -22.60 -29.15 14.89
N GLU A 117 -22.82 -30.32 14.28
CA GLU A 117 -21.89 -30.91 13.32
C GLU A 117 -21.83 -30.10 12.01
N ILE A 118 -20.64 -30.00 11.43
CA ILE A 118 -20.46 -29.32 10.13
C ILE A 118 -21.02 -30.22 9.03
N THR A 119 -22.13 -29.80 8.44
CA THR A 119 -22.78 -30.52 7.31
C THR A 119 -22.26 -30.04 5.95
N ARG A 120 -21.71 -28.84 5.86
CA ARG A 120 -21.00 -28.32 4.70
C ARG A 120 -19.77 -27.53 5.15
N GLN A 121 -18.61 -27.89 4.63
CA GLN A 121 -17.36 -27.17 4.86
C GLN A 121 -17.45 -25.73 4.31
N GLY A 122 -17.03 -24.78 5.14
CA GLY A 122 -16.89 -23.39 4.74
C GLY A 122 -15.64 -23.16 3.86
N GLN A 123 -15.52 -21.93 3.41
CA GLN A 123 -14.37 -21.47 2.65
C GLN A 123 -13.68 -20.33 3.41
N ASN A 124 -12.35 -20.30 3.32
CA ASN A 124 -11.57 -19.23 3.91
C ASN A 124 -11.38 -18.09 2.91
N TYR A 125 -11.69 -16.89 3.35
CA TYR A 125 -11.41 -15.65 2.64
C TYR A 125 -10.47 -14.78 3.45
N TYR A 126 -9.58 -14.09 2.78
CA TYR A 126 -8.60 -13.18 3.39
C TYR A 126 -8.78 -11.77 2.87
N LEU A 127 -8.49 -10.79 3.71
CA LEU A 127 -8.20 -9.42 3.28
C LEU A 127 -6.86 -9.42 2.52
N LYS A 128 -6.80 -8.71 1.41
CA LYS A 128 -5.58 -8.65 0.59
C LYS A 128 -4.47 -7.85 1.26
N PRO A 129 -3.27 -8.42 1.45
CA PRO A 129 -2.09 -7.69 1.91
C PRO A 129 -1.37 -6.97 0.78
N MET A 130 -1.62 -7.38 -0.48
CA MET A 130 -1.01 -6.88 -1.71
C MET A 130 -1.99 -7.04 -2.88
N ASN A 131 -1.82 -6.24 -3.94
CA ASN A 131 -2.67 -6.30 -5.15
C ASN A 131 -2.13 -7.25 -6.22
N CYS A 132 -0.86 -7.68 -6.11
CA CYS A 132 -0.17 -8.49 -7.12
C CYS A 132 -0.94 -9.72 -7.61
N PRO A 133 -1.53 -10.57 -6.74
CA PRO A 133 -2.25 -11.76 -7.21
C PRO A 133 -3.45 -11.43 -8.08
N MET A 134 -4.15 -10.33 -7.79
CA MET A 134 -5.32 -9.89 -8.54
C MET A 134 -4.93 -9.34 -9.92
N HIS A 135 -3.88 -8.54 -10.00
CA HIS A 135 -3.34 -8.07 -11.29
C HIS A 135 -2.88 -9.24 -12.16
N ASN A 136 -2.29 -10.28 -11.57
CA ASN A 136 -1.94 -11.51 -12.29
C ASN A 136 -3.19 -12.25 -12.81
N LEU A 137 -4.32 -12.23 -12.09
CA LEU A 137 -5.58 -12.76 -12.60
C LEU A 137 -6.08 -11.96 -13.81
N ILE A 138 -5.96 -10.64 -13.79
CA ILE A 138 -6.31 -9.79 -14.95
C ILE A 138 -5.39 -10.12 -16.12
N TYR A 139 -4.07 -10.22 -15.89
CA TYR A 139 -3.12 -10.58 -16.95
C TYR A 139 -3.50 -11.90 -17.61
N ARG A 140 -3.80 -12.95 -16.86
CA ARG A 140 -4.11 -14.28 -17.37
C ARG A 140 -5.56 -14.51 -17.79
N SER A 141 -6.45 -13.50 -17.64
CA SER A 141 -7.90 -13.63 -17.91
C SER A 141 -8.23 -13.97 -19.36
N ARG A 142 -7.30 -13.72 -20.27
CA ARG A 142 -7.40 -14.05 -21.70
C ARG A 142 -6.03 -14.40 -22.28
N GLY A 143 -6.02 -15.05 -23.44
CA GLY A 143 -4.80 -15.18 -24.23
C GLY A 143 -4.26 -13.84 -24.66
N ARG A 144 -2.95 -13.64 -24.56
CA ARG A 144 -2.27 -12.40 -24.92
C ARG A 144 -1.15 -12.66 -25.90
N SER A 145 -0.96 -11.74 -26.84
CA SER A 145 0.21 -11.72 -27.70
C SER A 145 1.37 -11.03 -26.99
N TYR A 146 2.60 -11.49 -27.22
CA TYR A 146 3.79 -10.80 -26.75
C TYR A 146 3.90 -9.37 -27.33
N ARG A 147 3.19 -9.07 -28.42
CA ARG A 147 3.12 -7.73 -29.03
C ARG A 147 2.27 -6.74 -28.21
N GLU A 148 1.49 -7.23 -27.25
CA GLU A 148 0.73 -6.39 -26.31
C GLU A 148 1.60 -5.92 -25.13
N LEU A 149 2.84 -6.39 -25.06
CA LEU A 149 3.78 -6.00 -24.00
C LEU A 149 4.62 -4.78 -24.46
N PRO A 150 4.94 -3.87 -23.55
CA PRO A 150 4.64 -3.92 -22.11
C PRO A 150 3.18 -3.61 -21.80
N LEU A 151 2.58 -4.37 -20.89
CA LEU A 151 1.27 -4.08 -20.33
C LEU A 151 1.46 -3.50 -18.93
N ARG A 152 0.92 -2.32 -18.67
CA ARG A 152 1.03 -1.62 -17.39
C ARG A 152 -0.34 -1.49 -16.76
N LEU A 153 -0.59 -2.19 -15.65
CA LEU A 153 -1.84 -2.12 -14.88
C LEU A 153 -1.63 -1.26 -13.65
N PHE A 154 -2.61 -0.44 -13.31
CA PHE A 154 -2.57 0.49 -12.20
C PHE A 154 -3.91 0.55 -11.46
N GLU A 155 -3.88 0.58 -10.12
CA GLU A 155 -5.07 0.85 -9.30
C GLU A 155 -4.73 1.67 -8.05
N PHE A 156 -5.73 2.37 -7.49
CA PHE A 156 -5.69 2.77 -6.10
C PHE A 156 -6.16 1.59 -5.25
N GLY A 157 -5.22 0.70 -4.93
CA GLY A 157 -5.49 -0.56 -4.25
C GLY A 157 -5.42 -0.41 -2.75
N SER A 158 -6.55 -0.63 -2.05
CA SER A 158 -6.53 -0.72 -0.60
C SER A 158 -6.06 -2.10 -0.17
N VAL A 159 -5.05 -2.13 0.69
CA VAL A 159 -4.44 -3.34 1.23
C VAL A 159 -4.46 -3.32 2.75
N TYR A 160 -4.42 -4.51 3.36
CA TYR A 160 -4.58 -4.69 4.79
C TYR A 160 -3.47 -5.60 5.33
N ARG A 161 -2.73 -5.11 6.32
CA ARG A 161 -1.60 -5.82 6.91
C ARG A 161 -1.77 -5.95 8.40
N TYR A 162 -1.60 -7.15 8.92
CA TYR A 162 -1.69 -7.43 10.35
C TYR A 162 -0.41 -6.97 11.04
N GLU A 163 -0.27 -5.66 11.21
CA GLU A 163 0.84 -5.08 11.95
C GLU A 163 0.64 -5.23 13.46
N LYS A 164 1.69 -5.60 14.18
CA LYS A 164 1.64 -5.68 15.66
C LYS A 164 1.39 -4.29 16.23
N SER A 165 0.60 -4.20 17.31
CA SER A 165 0.22 -2.90 17.90
C SER A 165 1.41 -2.01 18.26
N GLY A 166 2.53 -2.59 18.73
CA GLY A 166 3.73 -1.83 19.11
C GLY A 166 4.54 -1.24 17.96
N VAL A 167 4.21 -1.56 16.69
CA VAL A 167 4.92 -1.02 15.52
C VAL A 167 4.07 -0.06 14.69
N VAL A 168 2.79 0.06 14.98
CA VAL A 168 1.89 1.02 14.31
C VAL A 168 2.30 2.44 14.69
N HIS A 169 2.45 3.33 13.68
CA HIS A 169 2.93 4.69 13.90
C HIS A 169 2.35 5.68 12.88
N GLY A 170 1.43 6.51 13.34
CA GLY A 170 0.79 7.54 12.51
C GLY A 170 0.30 6.98 11.16
N LEU A 171 0.55 7.70 10.08
CA LEU A 171 0.29 7.25 8.70
C LEU A 171 1.46 6.48 8.08
N THR A 172 2.61 6.40 8.74
CA THR A 172 3.81 5.77 8.18
C THR A 172 3.81 4.26 8.32
N ARG A 173 3.12 3.72 9.34
CA ARG A 173 2.93 2.29 9.51
C ARG A 173 1.53 1.98 10.02
N VAL A 174 0.69 1.52 9.13
CA VAL A 174 -0.76 1.35 9.31
C VAL A 174 -1.19 -0.09 9.00
N ARG A 175 -2.38 -0.48 9.45
CA ARG A 175 -3.00 -1.77 9.14
C ARG A 175 -3.87 -1.74 7.89
N GLY A 176 -4.35 -0.56 7.49
CA GLY A 176 -5.10 -0.36 6.25
C GLY A 176 -4.57 0.87 5.51
N MET A 177 -4.24 0.71 4.23
CA MET A 177 -3.73 1.78 3.39
C MET A 177 -4.20 1.61 1.96
N THR A 178 -4.27 2.73 1.23
CA THR A 178 -4.47 2.72 -0.22
C THR A 178 -3.17 3.11 -0.90
N GLN A 179 -2.76 2.31 -1.85
CA GLN A 179 -1.54 2.51 -2.64
C GLN A 179 -1.93 2.86 -4.07
N ASP A 180 -1.16 3.74 -4.71
CA ASP A 180 -1.15 3.90 -6.16
C ASP A 180 -0.25 2.79 -6.75
N ASP A 181 -0.78 1.58 -6.74
CA ASP A 181 -0.04 0.36 -7.05
C ASP A 181 -0.12 0.00 -8.53
N ALA A 182 1.03 -0.36 -9.10
CA ALA A 182 1.14 -0.71 -10.51
C ALA A 182 1.96 -1.99 -10.71
N HIS A 183 1.57 -2.76 -11.73
CA HIS A 183 2.28 -3.96 -12.18
C HIS A 183 2.55 -3.87 -13.67
N ILE A 184 3.81 -4.04 -14.05
CA ILE A 184 4.28 -3.97 -15.43
C ILE A 184 4.65 -5.38 -15.89
N TYR A 185 3.97 -5.84 -16.92
CA TYR A 185 4.25 -7.11 -17.60
C TYR A 185 5.03 -6.79 -18.86
N CYS A 186 6.27 -7.25 -18.94
CA CYS A 186 7.16 -6.95 -20.05
C CYS A 186 8.03 -8.16 -20.42
N THR A 187 8.62 -8.13 -21.63
CA THR A 187 9.66 -9.10 -21.98
C THR A 187 10.98 -8.77 -21.28
N ARG A 188 11.90 -9.73 -21.28
CA ARG A 188 13.24 -9.53 -20.69
C ARG A 188 13.99 -8.37 -21.38
N GLU A 189 13.82 -8.23 -22.67
CA GLU A 189 14.46 -7.18 -23.49
C GLU A 189 13.92 -5.78 -23.14
N GLN A 190 12.62 -5.68 -22.82
CA GLN A 190 11.95 -4.44 -22.42
C GLN A 190 12.28 -4.02 -21.00
N MET A 191 12.70 -4.95 -20.14
CA MET A 191 12.84 -4.72 -18.69
C MET A 191 13.70 -3.52 -18.32
N LYS A 192 14.83 -3.32 -19.02
CA LYS A 192 15.74 -2.20 -18.75
C LYS A 192 15.08 -0.85 -19.00
N GLU A 193 14.35 -0.74 -20.11
CA GLU A 193 13.62 0.48 -20.47
C GLU A 193 12.48 0.76 -19.48
N GLU A 194 11.69 -0.26 -19.15
CA GLU A 194 10.59 -0.13 -18.18
C GLU A 194 11.07 0.29 -16.80
N LEU A 195 12.17 -0.29 -16.30
CA LEU A 195 12.77 0.11 -15.02
C LEU A 195 13.27 1.56 -15.05
N THR A 196 13.92 1.98 -16.12
CA THR A 196 14.40 3.36 -16.26
C THR A 196 13.21 4.35 -16.32
N THR A 197 12.19 4.02 -17.10
CA THR A 197 10.97 4.84 -17.22
C THR A 197 10.25 4.95 -15.88
N THR A 198 10.09 3.84 -15.17
CA THR A 198 9.45 3.81 -13.84
C THR A 198 10.24 4.64 -12.84
N LEU A 199 11.56 4.52 -12.82
CA LEU A 199 12.41 5.32 -11.92
C LEU A 199 12.22 6.82 -12.18
N ASN A 200 12.29 7.26 -13.45
CA ASN A 200 12.06 8.66 -13.80
C ASN A 200 10.65 9.12 -13.46
N PHE A 201 9.65 8.26 -13.69
CA PHE A 201 8.26 8.53 -13.35
C PHE A 201 8.07 8.77 -11.83
N VAL A 202 8.76 8.02 -10.97
CA VAL A 202 8.71 8.19 -9.52
C VAL A 202 9.49 9.40 -9.05
N LEU A 203 10.65 9.68 -9.64
CA LEU A 203 11.51 10.81 -9.22
C LEU A 203 10.93 12.18 -9.59
N ASP A 204 10.16 12.27 -10.67
CA ASP A 204 9.59 13.53 -11.13
C ASP A 204 8.64 14.20 -10.11
N PRO A 205 7.63 13.52 -9.53
CA PRO A 205 6.80 14.07 -8.46
C PRO A 205 7.60 14.45 -7.21
N VAL A 206 8.60 13.62 -6.85
CA VAL A 206 9.46 13.87 -5.68
C VAL A 206 10.25 15.17 -5.86
N SER A 207 10.79 15.41 -7.05
CA SER A 207 11.53 16.64 -7.35
C SER A 207 10.63 17.89 -7.36
N TYR A 208 9.43 17.76 -7.91
CA TYR A 208 8.45 18.85 -7.99
C TYR A 208 7.91 19.27 -6.62
N THR A 209 7.63 18.29 -5.75
CA THR A 209 7.08 18.55 -4.40
C THR A 209 8.15 18.89 -3.37
N HIS A 210 9.45 18.94 -3.74
CA HIS A 210 10.59 19.06 -2.82
C HIS A 210 10.61 17.98 -1.71
N LEU A 211 9.84 16.91 -1.90
CA LEU A 211 9.91 15.71 -1.07
C LEU A 211 11.19 14.96 -1.45
N ARG A 212 12.34 15.52 -1.08
CA ARG A 212 13.55 14.70 -1.11
C ARG A 212 13.32 13.55 -0.14
N ALA A 213 13.33 12.33 -0.67
CA ALA A 213 13.47 11.16 0.17
C ALA A 213 14.66 11.44 1.08
N HIS A 214 14.41 11.60 2.37
CA HIS A 214 15.50 11.66 3.32
C HIS A 214 16.15 10.30 3.26
N GLU A 215 17.37 10.27 2.77
CA GLU A 215 18.26 9.13 2.88
C GLU A 215 18.26 8.73 4.35
N THR A 216 17.63 7.60 4.64
CA THR A 216 17.67 6.94 5.94
C THR A 216 18.95 6.14 6.04
#